data_306e85ab5c526eb110f04134927302e9
#
_entry.id   306e85ab5c526eb110f04134927302e9
#
_cell.length_a   1.000
_cell.length_b   1.000
_cell.length_c   1.000
_cell.angle_alpha   90.00
_cell.angle_beta   90.00
_cell.angle_gamma   90.00
#
_symmetry.space_group_name_H-M   'P 1'
#
loop_
_entity.id
_entity.type
_entity.pdbx_description
1 polymer ?
#
loop_
_entity_poly.entity_id
_entity_poly.type
_entity_poly.pdbx_seq_one_letter_code
_entity_poly.pdbx_strand_id
1 'polypeptide(L)'
;MFNGSLTDIPGVLAGHYTDSKHLTGCTVVLLKGGAVAGVDVRGSAPGTRETDLLRPCNTVQHAHALLLSGGSAFGLAAADGVMRWLEERSEGFDTGYARVPIVPAAVLYDLGVGSASVRPDAAAGYAACQNANSKLESGPYGAGTGASVGKAGDPERMGRGGFGTASIALPGGVMVAAAFAVNAFGDVYEHASGKKIAGMAGGSVMDALLHSPPPNHPTGAYAGGDPGNMSGLNTTIGIVGTNATLTKEQANKLASMGQDGIAMTVRPAHTMFDGDTVFAFGTGAASGDFSAILAAGAEAAARAIVNAVSYL
;
A
#
# COMPACT_ATOMS: atom_id res chain seq x y z
N MET A 1 -3.14 16.03 10.87
CA MET A 1 -3.64 14.75 10.35
C MET A 1 -5.01 14.94 9.74
N PHE A 2 -5.29 14.29 8.63
CA PHE A 2 -6.60 14.25 7.99
C PHE A 2 -7.50 13.22 8.67
N ASN A 3 -8.81 13.45 8.63
CA ASN A 3 -9.79 12.57 9.26
C ASN A 3 -10.15 11.36 8.37
N GLY A 4 -10.79 10.37 9.00
CA GLY A 4 -11.35 9.20 8.34
C GLY A 4 -10.40 8.02 8.20
N SER A 5 -10.98 6.90 7.77
CA SER A 5 -10.31 5.61 7.68
C SER A 5 -10.83 4.81 6.49
N LEU A 6 -10.04 3.86 5.98
CA LEU A 6 -10.50 2.90 4.98
C LEU A 6 -11.70 2.09 5.47
N THR A 7 -11.79 1.87 6.77
CA THR A 7 -12.89 1.16 7.42
C THR A 7 -14.18 1.99 7.59
N ASP A 8 -14.19 3.25 7.16
CA ASP A 8 -15.43 4.05 7.03
C ASP A 8 -16.30 3.57 5.86
N ILE A 9 -15.72 2.78 4.94
CA ILE A 9 -16.50 2.10 3.90
C ILE A 9 -17.31 0.98 4.55
N PRO A 10 -18.64 1.01 4.45
CA PRO A 10 -19.51 0.02 5.09
C PRO A 10 -19.16 -1.42 4.71
N GLY A 11 -19.02 -2.28 5.71
CA GLY A 11 -18.71 -3.70 5.52
C GLY A 11 -17.22 -4.03 5.35
N VAL A 12 -16.35 -3.02 5.29
CA VAL A 12 -14.90 -3.21 5.25
C VAL A 12 -14.33 -3.30 6.67
N LEU A 13 -13.54 -4.34 6.92
CA LEU A 13 -12.76 -4.51 8.14
C LEU A 13 -11.27 -4.55 7.77
N ALA A 14 -10.43 -4.05 8.65
CA ALA A 14 -8.98 -4.12 8.44
C ALA A 14 -8.26 -4.43 9.76
N GLY A 15 -7.10 -5.07 9.66
CA GLY A 15 -6.33 -5.43 10.84
C GLY A 15 -4.84 -5.47 10.58
N HIS A 16 -4.09 -5.20 11.62
CA HIS A 16 -2.63 -5.23 11.64
C HIS A 16 -2.09 -6.45 12.40
N TYR A 17 -1.02 -7.02 11.88
CA TYR A 17 -0.01 -7.71 12.65
C TYR A 17 1.23 -6.82 12.72
N THR A 18 1.67 -6.46 13.93
CA THR A 18 2.80 -5.56 14.18
C THR A 18 3.83 -6.26 15.05
N ASP A 19 5.04 -6.45 14.52
CA ASP A 19 6.20 -6.88 15.29
C ASP A 19 7.10 -5.67 15.59
N SER A 20 6.83 -5.02 16.70
CA SER A 20 7.58 -3.83 17.16
C SER A 20 9.02 -4.13 17.58
N LYS A 21 9.33 -5.39 17.90
CA LYS A 21 10.69 -5.82 18.26
C LYS A 21 11.59 -5.95 17.04
N HIS A 22 11.07 -6.53 15.96
CA HIS A 22 11.83 -6.77 14.73
C HIS A 22 11.49 -5.78 13.61
N LEU A 23 10.66 -4.78 13.90
CA LEU A 23 10.28 -3.66 13.04
C LEU A 23 9.75 -4.12 11.67
N THR A 24 8.77 -5.01 11.69
CA THR A 24 8.06 -5.49 10.49
C THR A 24 6.60 -5.81 10.82
N GLY A 25 5.79 -6.09 9.81
CA GLY A 25 4.40 -6.45 10.02
C GLY A 25 3.60 -6.49 8.71
N CYS A 26 2.32 -6.80 8.81
CA CYS A 26 1.41 -6.78 7.67
C CYS A 26 0.04 -6.21 8.05
N THR A 27 -0.68 -5.76 7.02
CA THR A 27 -2.02 -5.18 7.15
C THR A 27 -2.94 -5.86 6.15
N VAL A 28 -4.05 -6.43 6.63
CA VAL A 28 -5.09 -7.01 5.80
C VAL A 28 -6.31 -6.11 5.74
N VAL A 29 -6.93 -6.04 4.57
CA VAL A 29 -8.27 -5.45 4.35
C VAL A 29 -9.19 -6.58 3.91
N LEU A 30 -10.21 -6.88 4.70
CA LEU A 30 -11.18 -7.94 4.43
C LEU A 30 -12.37 -7.38 3.66
N LEU A 31 -12.71 -8.03 2.56
CA LEU A 31 -13.80 -7.69 1.67
C LEU A 31 -14.86 -8.79 1.73
N LYS A 32 -15.73 -8.71 2.74
CA LYS A 32 -16.73 -9.75 3.02
C LYS A 32 -17.62 -10.02 1.81
N GLY A 33 -17.73 -11.29 1.42
CA GLY A 33 -18.47 -11.73 0.24
C GLY A 33 -17.77 -11.41 -1.09
N GLY A 34 -16.59 -10.80 -1.05
CA GLY A 34 -15.82 -10.35 -2.21
C GLY A 34 -16.23 -8.98 -2.73
N ALA A 35 -15.27 -8.26 -3.30
CA ALA A 35 -15.48 -6.97 -3.96
C ALA A 35 -14.77 -6.95 -5.32
N VAL A 36 -15.31 -6.20 -6.28
CA VAL A 36 -14.61 -5.93 -7.53
C VAL A 36 -13.32 -5.21 -7.24
N ALA A 37 -12.20 -5.71 -7.76
CA ALA A 37 -10.88 -5.16 -7.47
C ALA A 37 -10.06 -4.90 -8.74
N GLY A 38 -9.12 -3.98 -8.61
CA GLY A 38 -8.16 -3.59 -9.63
C GLY A 38 -6.79 -3.30 -9.03
N VAL A 39 -5.79 -3.11 -9.88
CA VAL A 39 -4.41 -2.80 -9.47
C VAL A 39 -3.73 -1.89 -10.50
N ASP A 40 -2.86 -1.02 -10.02
CA ASP A 40 -1.90 -0.27 -10.85
C ASP A 40 -0.51 -0.41 -10.22
N VAL A 41 0.46 -0.89 -11.02
CA VAL A 41 1.86 -1.08 -10.61
C VAL A 41 2.71 -0.11 -11.42
N ARG A 42 3.28 0.90 -10.78
CA ARG A 42 4.13 1.91 -11.43
C ARG A 42 5.59 1.88 -11.02
N GLY A 43 5.88 1.28 -9.88
CA GLY A 43 7.26 1.07 -9.48
C GLY A 43 7.98 0.07 -10.40
N SER A 44 9.32 0.20 -10.49
CA SER A 44 10.15 -0.65 -11.36
C SER A 44 10.63 -1.93 -10.68
N ALA A 45 10.44 -2.06 -9.35
CA ALA A 45 10.83 -3.22 -8.54
C ALA A 45 9.69 -3.73 -7.65
N PRO A 46 8.50 -4.05 -8.19
CA PRO A 46 7.36 -4.47 -7.40
C PRO A 46 7.53 -5.90 -6.86
N GLY A 47 7.10 -6.13 -5.62
CA GLY A 47 6.88 -7.46 -5.06
C GLY A 47 5.38 -7.67 -4.87
N THR A 48 4.76 -8.54 -5.70
CA THR A 48 3.29 -8.69 -5.73
C THR A 48 2.84 -10.14 -5.88
N ARG A 49 1.59 -10.40 -5.51
CA ARG A 49 0.88 -11.68 -5.70
C ARG A 49 -0.49 -11.43 -6.30
N GLU A 50 -0.91 -12.28 -7.24
CA GLU A 50 -2.23 -12.31 -7.91
C GLU A 50 -2.65 -11.01 -8.63
N THR A 51 -1.72 -10.16 -9.04
CA THR A 51 -2.02 -8.92 -9.75
C THR A 51 -2.57 -9.16 -11.15
N ASP A 52 -2.10 -10.21 -11.85
CA ASP A 52 -2.60 -10.53 -13.19
C ASP A 52 -4.09 -10.89 -13.19
N LEU A 53 -4.59 -11.50 -12.10
CA LEU A 53 -6.00 -11.83 -11.95
C LEU A 53 -6.90 -10.59 -11.94
N LEU A 54 -6.39 -9.45 -11.52
CA LEU A 54 -7.13 -8.20 -11.45
C LEU A 54 -7.23 -7.45 -12.78
N ARG A 55 -6.57 -7.93 -13.85
CA ARG A 55 -6.71 -7.34 -15.19
C ARG A 55 -8.15 -7.47 -15.68
N PRO A 56 -8.70 -6.43 -16.36
CA PRO A 56 -10.09 -6.44 -16.82
C PRO A 56 -10.47 -7.64 -17.70
N CYS A 57 -9.53 -8.14 -18.51
CA CYS A 57 -9.75 -9.27 -19.42
C CYS A 57 -9.81 -10.64 -18.71
N ASN A 58 -9.49 -10.73 -17.41
CA ASN A 58 -9.43 -11.99 -16.69
C ASN A 58 -10.75 -12.32 -15.97
N THR A 59 -11.05 -13.63 -15.86
CA THR A 59 -12.38 -14.15 -15.54
C THR A 59 -12.86 -13.84 -14.13
N VAL A 60 -12.00 -13.97 -13.12
CA VAL A 60 -12.39 -13.79 -11.71
C VAL A 60 -12.62 -12.31 -11.41
N GLN A 61 -13.82 -11.98 -10.91
CA GLN A 61 -14.27 -10.61 -10.75
C GLN A 61 -13.98 -10.03 -9.36
N HIS A 62 -13.89 -10.86 -8.33
CA HIS A 62 -13.86 -10.41 -6.94
C HIS A 62 -12.59 -10.86 -6.23
N ALA A 63 -12.02 -9.96 -5.42
CA ALA A 63 -11.05 -10.28 -4.37
C ALA A 63 -11.79 -10.36 -3.02
N HIS A 64 -11.30 -11.21 -2.10
CA HIS A 64 -11.89 -11.44 -0.78
C HIS A 64 -11.10 -10.75 0.33
N ALA A 65 -9.84 -10.45 0.07
CA ALA A 65 -9.01 -9.59 0.88
C ALA A 65 -7.91 -8.94 0.02
N LEU A 66 -7.33 -7.85 0.53
CA LEU A 66 -6.12 -7.23 0.00
C LEU A 66 -5.08 -7.18 1.13
N LEU A 67 -3.83 -7.52 0.83
CA LEU A 67 -2.75 -7.59 1.82
C LEU A 67 -1.61 -6.64 1.45
N LEU A 68 -1.21 -5.81 2.42
CA LEU A 68 0.03 -5.06 2.40
C LEU A 68 0.98 -5.65 3.44
N SER A 69 2.25 -5.90 3.08
CA SER A 69 3.18 -6.56 4.00
C SER A 69 4.59 -5.95 3.93
N GLY A 70 5.30 -5.99 5.05
CA GLY A 70 6.76 -5.86 5.08
C GLY A 70 7.45 -7.15 4.64
N GLY A 71 8.76 -7.23 4.85
CA GLY A 71 9.55 -8.44 4.61
C GLY A 71 9.97 -8.68 3.17
N SER A 72 9.81 -7.68 2.26
CA SER A 72 10.11 -7.85 0.84
C SER A 72 9.35 -9.05 0.25
N ALA A 73 9.82 -9.67 -0.81
CA ALA A 73 9.17 -10.83 -1.45
C ALA A 73 8.83 -11.99 -0.48
N PHE A 74 9.59 -12.14 0.61
CA PHE A 74 9.28 -13.14 1.63
C PHE A 74 7.94 -12.88 2.33
N GLY A 75 7.57 -11.60 2.52
CA GLY A 75 6.32 -11.21 3.17
C GLY A 75 5.06 -11.56 2.39
N LEU A 76 5.17 -11.96 1.11
CA LEU A 76 4.05 -12.50 0.33
C LEU A 76 3.47 -13.78 0.94
N ALA A 77 4.26 -14.52 1.74
CA ALA A 77 3.80 -15.70 2.47
C ALA A 77 2.68 -15.40 3.48
N ALA A 78 2.55 -14.15 3.94
CA ALA A 78 1.46 -13.76 4.84
C ALA A 78 0.07 -13.96 4.19
N ALA A 79 -0.03 -13.88 2.86
CA ALA A 79 -1.28 -14.11 2.14
C ALA A 79 -1.82 -15.55 2.32
N ASP A 80 -0.96 -16.54 2.55
CA ASP A 80 -1.41 -17.92 2.80
C ASP A 80 -2.19 -18.03 4.12
N GLY A 81 -1.79 -17.26 5.13
CA GLY A 81 -2.53 -17.17 6.38
C GLY A 81 -3.89 -16.48 6.24
N VAL A 82 -3.95 -15.45 5.41
CA VAL A 82 -5.21 -14.76 5.08
C VAL A 82 -6.15 -15.71 4.33
N MET A 83 -5.64 -16.47 3.35
CA MET A 83 -6.41 -17.47 2.62
C MET A 83 -6.98 -18.52 3.57
N ARG A 84 -6.14 -19.09 4.46
CA ARG A 84 -6.60 -20.06 5.45
C ARG A 84 -7.71 -19.50 6.34
N TRP A 85 -7.56 -18.28 6.85
CA TRP A 85 -8.56 -17.63 7.69
C TRP A 85 -9.91 -17.42 6.97
N LEU A 86 -9.88 -17.07 5.68
CA LEU A 86 -11.08 -16.92 4.84
C LEU A 86 -11.73 -18.26 4.51
N GLU A 87 -10.93 -19.29 4.15
CA GLU A 87 -11.41 -20.63 3.85
C GLU A 87 -12.16 -21.25 5.03
N GLU A 88 -11.62 -21.11 6.26
CA GLU A 88 -12.28 -21.57 7.51
C GLU A 88 -13.66 -20.92 7.72
N ARG A 89 -13.95 -19.82 7.03
CA ARG A 89 -15.22 -19.07 7.10
C ARG A 89 -16.07 -19.23 5.84
N SER A 90 -15.67 -20.15 4.97
CA SER A 90 -16.35 -20.41 3.69
C SER A 90 -16.42 -19.16 2.79
N GLU A 91 -15.46 -18.23 2.91
CA GLU A 91 -15.26 -17.08 2.03
C GLU A 91 -14.31 -17.48 0.89
N GLY A 92 -14.65 -17.11 -0.36
CA GLY A 92 -13.82 -17.42 -1.52
C GLY A 92 -14.63 -17.62 -2.80
N PHE A 93 -13.93 -17.69 -3.92
CA PHE A 93 -14.49 -18.05 -5.22
C PHE A 93 -14.93 -19.52 -5.19
N ASP A 94 -16.19 -19.77 -5.53
CA ASP A 94 -16.76 -21.12 -5.53
C ASP A 94 -16.36 -21.86 -6.80
N THR A 95 -15.60 -22.94 -6.68
CA THR A 95 -15.18 -23.79 -7.79
C THR A 95 -16.08 -25.02 -7.97
N GLY A 96 -17.10 -25.19 -7.11
CA GLY A 96 -17.90 -26.41 -7.00
C GLY A 96 -17.23 -27.54 -6.21
N TYR A 97 -15.93 -27.46 -5.95
CA TYR A 97 -15.14 -28.41 -5.13
C TYR A 97 -14.65 -27.80 -3.83
N ALA A 98 -14.27 -26.54 -3.87
CA ALA A 98 -13.80 -25.75 -2.75
C ALA A 98 -14.07 -24.26 -2.96
N ARG A 99 -14.10 -23.50 -1.88
CA ARG A 99 -14.02 -22.05 -1.94
C ARG A 99 -12.57 -21.62 -1.91
N VAL A 100 -12.13 -20.90 -2.95
CA VAL A 100 -10.74 -20.43 -3.10
C VAL A 100 -10.71 -18.94 -2.82
N PRO A 101 -10.16 -18.51 -1.65
CA PRO A 101 -10.00 -17.09 -1.37
C PRO A 101 -9.04 -16.43 -2.36
N ILE A 102 -9.44 -15.30 -2.92
CA ILE A 102 -8.58 -14.49 -3.80
C ILE A 102 -8.01 -13.35 -2.96
N VAL A 103 -6.68 -13.36 -2.78
CA VAL A 103 -5.96 -12.47 -1.87
C VAL A 103 -4.76 -11.83 -2.58
N PRO A 104 -4.99 -10.79 -3.41
CA PRO A 104 -3.90 -10.00 -3.97
C PRO A 104 -3.07 -9.35 -2.87
N ALA A 105 -1.75 -9.33 -3.06
CA ALA A 105 -0.82 -8.80 -2.08
C ALA A 105 0.29 -7.97 -2.72
N ALA A 106 0.79 -6.99 -1.96
CA ALA A 106 1.99 -6.23 -2.28
C ALA A 106 2.89 -6.10 -1.04
N VAL A 107 4.19 -6.04 -1.27
CA VAL A 107 5.19 -5.95 -0.19
C VAL A 107 6.07 -4.72 -0.32
N LEU A 108 6.53 -4.22 0.82
CA LEU A 108 7.60 -3.24 0.90
C LEU A 108 8.87 -3.89 1.52
N TYR A 109 10.00 -3.24 1.31
CA TYR A 109 11.29 -3.70 1.80
C TYR A 109 11.63 -2.99 3.12
N ASP A 110 11.62 -3.73 4.23
CA ASP A 110 11.98 -3.26 5.57
C ASP A 110 13.11 -4.10 6.21
N LEU A 111 13.74 -5.01 5.46
CA LEU A 111 14.74 -5.94 5.97
C LEU A 111 15.99 -5.26 6.57
N GLY A 112 16.26 -4.03 6.16
CA GLY A 112 17.41 -3.25 6.66
C GLY A 112 17.12 -2.46 7.94
N VAL A 113 15.86 -2.44 8.43
CA VAL A 113 15.48 -1.57 9.57
C VAL A 113 15.48 -2.31 10.89
N GLY A 114 15.01 -3.54 10.92
CA GLY A 114 14.97 -4.35 12.14
C GLY A 114 15.78 -5.64 11.99
N SER A 115 15.11 -6.72 11.64
CA SER A 115 15.75 -8.04 11.46
C SER A 115 15.41 -8.63 10.11
N ALA A 116 16.43 -8.84 9.27
CA ALA A 116 16.25 -9.48 7.97
C ALA A 116 15.79 -10.96 8.04
N SER A 117 15.93 -11.61 9.18
CA SER A 117 15.52 -13.00 9.39
C SER A 117 14.09 -13.16 9.92
N VAL A 118 13.46 -12.09 10.41
CA VAL A 118 12.08 -12.08 10.91
C VAL A 118 11.20 -11.31 9.92
N ARG A 119 10.26 -11.99 9.32
CA ARG A 119 9.41 -11.46 8.24
C ARG A 119 7.98 -11.95 8.43
N PRO A 120 6.98 -11.18 7.98
CA PRO A 120 5.60 -11.65 8.00
C PRO A 120 5.45 -12.96 7.21
N ASP A 121 4.84 -13.94 7.86
CA ASP A 121 4.57 -15.27 7.34
C ASP A 121 3.06 -15.58 7.40
N ALA A 122 2.67 -16.83 7.13
CA ALA A 122 1.27 -17.24 7.19
C ALA A 122 0.65 -17.02 8.59
N ALA A 123 1.42 -17.18 9.69
CA ALA A 123 0.92 -16.92 11.02
C ALA A 123 0.65 -15.43 11.24
N ALA A 124 1.52 -14.56 10.74
CA ALA A 124 1.33 -13.11 10.78
C ALA A 124 0.08 -12.66 9.99
N GLY A 125 -0.12 -13.17 8.79
CA GLY A 125 -1.31 -12.88 7.98
C GLY A 125 -2.61 -13.35 8.63
N TYR A 126 -2.61 -14.53 9.21
CA TYR A 126 -3.74 -15.05 9.98
C TYR A 126 -4.07 -14.18 11.20
N ALA A 127 -3.04 -13.79 11.96
CA ALA A 127 -3.19 -12.90 13.12
C ALA A 127 -3.71 -11.51 12.73
N ALA A 128 -3.28 -10.96 11.59
CA ALA A 128 -3.83 -9.71 11.07
C ALA A 128 -5.35 -9.83 10.79
N CYS A 129 -5.82 -10.97 10.26
CA CYS A 129 -7.25 -11.22 10.08
C CYS A 129 -8.00 -11.32 11.42
N GLN A 130 -7.40 -11.95 12.43
CA GLN A 130 -8.01 -12.04 13.78
C GLN A 130 -8.16 -10.65 14.43
N ASN A 131 -7.24 -9.74 14.15
CA ASN A 131 -7.26 -8.36 14.65
C ASN A 131 -8.15 -7.43 13.81
N ALA A 132 -8.72 -7.90 12.70
CA ALA A 132 -9.50 -7.06 11.80
C ALA A 132 -10.79 -6.56 12.46
N ASN A 133 -10.97 -5.25 12.42
CA ASN A 133 -12.15 -4.57 12.99
C ASN A 133 -12.41 -3.26 12.22
N SER A 134 -13.35 -2.44 12.68
CA SER A 134 -13.71 -1.16 12.07
C SER A 134 -12.82 0.02 12.49
N LYS A 135 -11.74 -0.22 13.23
CA LYS A 135 -10.78 0.82 13.64
C LYS A 135 -9.43 0.48 13.05
N LEU A 136 -8.95 1.30 12.14
CA LEU A 136 -7.65 1.15 11.49
C LEU A 136 -6.76 2.32 11.89
N GLU A 137 -5.69 2.03 12.60
CA GLU A 137 -4.80 3.04 13.18
C GLU A 137 -3.74 3.50 12.16
N SER A 138 -3.38 4.79 12.22
CA SER A 138 -2.23 5.36 11.49
C SER A 138 -1.02 5.45 12.39
N GLY A 139 0.18 5.19 11.84
CA GLY A 139 1.44 5.23 12.58
C GLY A 139 2.36 4.05 12.24
N PRO A 140 3.23 3.64 13.16
CA PRO A 140 4.16 2.53 12.97
C PRO A 140 3.48 1.17 13.18
N TYR A 141 2.40 0.91 12.42
CA TYR A 141 1.58 -0.29 12.54
C TYR A 141 1.61 -1.13 11.26
N GLY A 142 1.43 -2.45 11.44
CA GLY A 142 1.27 -3.40 10.35
C GLY A 142 2.38 -3.30 9.31
N ALA A 143 2.01 -3.18 8.04
CA ALA A 143 2.97 -3.03 6.94
C ALA A 143 3.83 -1.76 7.05
N GLY A 144 3.41 -0.74 7.82
CA GLY A 144 4.17 0.49 8.02
C GLY A 144 5.22 0.44 9.15
N THR A 145 5.29 -0.67 9.90
CA THR A 145 6.11 -0.76 11.13
C THR A 145 7.59 -0.49 10.90
N GLY A 146 8.20 -1.08 9.88
CA GLY A 146 9.61 -0.90 9.51
C GLY A 146 9.84 0.10 8.36
N ALA A 147 8.81 0.84 7.97
CA ALA A 147 8.90 1.75 6.84
C ALA A 147 9.77 2.99 7.13
N SER A 148 10.48 3.48 6.10
CA SER A 148 11.33 4.68 6.14
C SER A 148 11.21 5.48 4.83
N VAL A 149 11.57 6.77 4.86
CA VAL A 149 11.43 7.70 3.73
C VAL A 149 12.67 8.60 3.59
N GLY A 150 12.88 9.18 2.40
CA GLY A 150 14.00 10.10 2.19
C GLY A 150 15.36 9.41 2.11
N LYS A 151 15.49 8.40 1.25
CA LYS A 151 16.59 7.43 1.26
C LYS A 151 17.75 7.75 0.31
N ALA A 152 17.95 9.01 -0.05
CA ALA A 152 19.12 9.42 -0.84
C ALA A 152 20.33 9.70 0.06
N GLY A 153 21.28 8.78 0.11
CA GLY A 153 22.55 8.96 0.83
C GLY A 153 22.63 8.18 2.15
N ASP A 154 23.13 8.84 3.20
CA ASP A 154 23.40 8.23 4.50
C ASP A 154 22.12 7.70 5.16
N PRO A 155 22.10 6.42 5.61
CA PRO A 155 20.98 5.84 6.34
C PRO A 155 20.58 6.62 7.62
N GLU A 156 21.51 7.27 8.28
CA GLU A 156 21.23 8.09 9.48
C GLU A 156 20.38 9.33 9.19
N ARG A 157 20.29 9.72 7.93
CA ARG A 157 19.51 10.88 7.49
C ARG A 157 18.08 10.51 7.07
N MET A 158 17.74 9.23 6.99
CA MET A 158 16.39 8.77 6.63
C MET A 158 15.36 9.17 7.69
N GLY A 159 14.18 9.57 7.23
CA GLY A 159 13.00 9.75 8.08
C GLY A 159 12.25 8.45 8.31
N ARG A 160 11.41 8.41 9.36
CA ARG A 160 10.47 7.31 9.53
C ARG A 160 9.35 7.40 8.52
N GLY A 161 8.98 6.26 7.94
CA GLY A 161 7.73 6.03 7.24
C GLY A 161 6.63 5.55 8.18
N GLY A 162 5.61 4.91 7.67
CA GLY A 162 4.52 4.40 8.49
C GLY A 162 3.33 3.91 7.66
N PHE A 163 2.25 3.64 8.35
CA PHE A 163 0.94 3.34 7.78
C PHE A 163 -0.02 4.49 8.02
N GLY A 164 -0.83 4.84 7.02
CA GLY A 164 -1.82 5.90 7.20
C GLY A 164 -3.09 5.63 6.42
N THR A 165 -4.19 6.20 6.90
CA THR A 165 -5.51 6.06 6.30
C THR A 165 -6.29 7.38 6.33
N ALA A 166 -7.21 7.55 5.39
CA ALA A 166 -8.10 8.71 5.32
C ALA A 166 -9.36 8.36 4.51
N SER A 167 -10.43 9.10 4.70
CA SER A 167 -11.67 8.95 3.93
C SER A 167 -12.25 10.29 3.49
N ILE A 168 -13.11 10.26 2.47
CA ILE A 168 -13.84 11.39 1.90
C ILE A 168 -15.27 10.94 1.64
N ALA A 169 -16.24 11.64 2.23
CA ALA A 169 -17.64 11.45 1.93
C ALA A 169 -18.04 12.30 0.72
N LEU A 170 -18.68 11.69 -0.25
CA LEU A 170 -19.26 12.34 -1.42
C LEU A 170 -20.79 12.41 -1.32
N PRO A 171 -21.46 13.27 -2.11
CA PRO A 171 -22.92 13.31 -2.16
C PRO A 171 -23.52 11.94 -2.48
N GLY A 172 -24.74 11.69 -2.02
CA GLY A 172 -25.47 10.43 -2.27
C GLY A 172 -25.00 9.25 -1.42
N GLY A 173 -24.25 9.49 -0.33
CA GLY A 173 -23.78 8.44 0.58
C GLY A 173 -22.59 7.62 0.03
N VAL A 174 -21.94 8.11 -1.01
CA VAL A 174 -20.71 7.49 -1.53
C VAL A 174 -19.54 7.82 -0.60
N MET A 175 -18.81 6.80 -0.19
CA MET A 175 -17.58 6.92 0.58
C MET A 175 -16.39 6.50 -0.30
N VAL A 176 -15.33 7.31 -0.30
CA VAL A 176 -14.04 6.97 -0.91
C VAL A 176 -12.98 7.06 0.17
N ALA A 177 -12.16 6.03 0.29
CA ALA A 177 -11.16 5.98 1.36
C ALA A 177 -9.89 5.29 0.90
N ALA A 178 -8.78 5.57 1.58
CA ALA A 178 -7.49 5.02 1.24
C ALA A 178 -6.69 4.61 2.48
N ALA A 179 -5.78 3.65 2.28
CA ALA A 179 -4.80 3.22 3.27
C ALA A 179 -3.46 2.92 2.58
N PHE A 180 -2.37 3.44 3.13
CA PHE A 180 -1.03 3.33 2.53
C PHE A 180 0.03 2.98 3.57
N ALA A 181 0.95 2.09 3.20
CA ALA A 181 2.23 1.88 3.88
C ALA A 181 3.31 2.59 3.07
N VAL A 182 3.99 3.57 3.69
CA VAL A 182 4.86 4.53 3.02
C VAL A 182 6.31 4.25 3.36
N ASN A 183 7.03 3.60 2.45
CA ASN A 183 8.45 3.23 2.56
C ASN A 183 9.24 3.80 1.36
N ALA A 184 8.98 5.06 1.00
CA ALA A 184 9.40 5.69 -0.24
C ALA A 184 10.89 6.00 -0.31
N PHE A 185 11.44 6.01 -1.54
CA PHE A 185 12.74 6.61 -1.82
C PHE A 185 12.72 8.12 -1.57
N GLY A 186 11.70 8.79 -2.05
CA GLY A 186 11.50 10.24 -1.94
C GLY A 186 11.15 10.72 -0.53
N ASP A 187 11.17 12.04 -0.40
CA ASP A 187 10.62 12.75 0.76
C ASP A 187 9.09 12.87 0.65
N VAL A 188 8.41 12.98 1.78
CA VAL A 188 6.95 13.15 1.83
C VAL A 188 6.60 14.62 2.10
N TYR A 189 5.70 15.14 1.28
CA TYR A 189 5.20 16.51 1.32
C TYR A 189 3.69 16.53 1.54
N GLU A 190 3.22 17.50 2.29
CA GLU A 190 1.79 17.84 2.31
C GLU A 190 1.44 18.49 0.96
N HIS A 191 0.50 17.90 0.24
CA HIS A 191 0.26 18.21 -1.18
C HIS A 191 -0.30 19.62 -1.42
N ALA A 192 -1.12 20.16 -0.51
CA ALA A 192 -1.75 21.47 -0.69
C ALA A 192 -0.78 22.62 -0.38
N SER A 193 0.05 22.50 0.66
CA SER A 193 1.00 23.54 1.07
C SER A 193 2.39 23.37 0.44
N GLY A 194 2.72 22.18 -0.05
CA GLY A 194 4.07 21.84 -0.51
C GLY A 194 5.10 21.72 0.61
N LYS A 195 4.67 21.71 1.88
CA LYS A 195 5.55 21.58 3.04
C LYS A 195 6.07 20.15 3.16
N LYS A 196 7.39 19.98 3.29
CA LYS A 196 7.97 18.67 3.63
C LYS A 196 7.57 18.27 5.04
N ILE A 197 6.98 17.07 5.18
CA ILE A 197 6.51 16.50 6.45
C ILE A 197 7.50 15.48 6.98
N ALA A 198 8.04 14.61 6.12
CA ALA A 198 9.04 13.63 6.49
C ALA A 198 10.01 13.39 5.33
N GLY A 199 11.16 12.81 5.61
CA GLY A 199 12.16 12.50 4.59
C GLY A 199 13.58 12.76 5.07
N MET A 200 14.48 13.00 4.15
CA MET A 200 15.90 13.18 4.40
C MET A 200 16.19 14.40 5.28
N ALA A 201 16.92 14.20 6.37
CA ALA A 201 17.36 15.27 7.26
C ALA A 201 18.40 16.18 6.59
N GLY A 202 18.27 17.51 6.80
CA GLY A 202 19.24 18.50 6.31
C GLY A 202 19.27 18.71 4.80
N GLY A 203 18.15 18.49 4.09
CA GLY A 203 18.03 18.69 2.65
C GLY A 203 16.82 18.04 2.05
N SER A 204 16.83 17.77 0.76
CA SER A 204 15.80 16.98 0.07
C SER A 204 16.42 15.92 -0.84
N VAL A 205 15.67 14.83 -1.07
CA VAL A 205 16.06 13.78 -2.02
C VAL A 205 16.21 14.36 -3.44
N MET A 206 15.31 15.27 -3.83
CA MET A 206 15.39 15.93 -5.14
C MET A 206 16.68 16.73 -5.30
N ASP A 207 17.06 17.54 -4.29
CA ASP A 207 18.30 18.33 -4.35
C ASP A 207 19.53 17.41 -4.39
N ALA A 208 19.52 16.33 -3.60
CA ALA A 208 20.61 15.36 -3.62
C ALA A 208 20.80 14.70 -5.00
N LEU A 209 19.70 14.35 -5.67
CA LEU A 209 19.76 13.72 -6.99
C LEU A 209 20.19 14.71 -8.09
N LEU A 210 19.71 15.96 -8.04
CA LEU A 210 19.91 16.92 -9.13
C LEU A 210 21.25 17.66 -9.01
N HIS A 211 21.75 17.88 -7.79
CA HIS A 211 22.91 18.74 -7.58
C HIS A 211 24.12 18.05 -6.95
N SER A 212 23.92 16.93 -6.29
CA SER A 212 24.97 16.20 -5.59
C SER A 212 24.70 14.70 -5.64
N PRO A 213 24.63 14.10 -6.83
CA PRO A 213 24.39 12.65 -6.92
C PRO A 213 25.47 11.93 -6.10
N PRO A 214 25.11 10.99 -5.23
CA PRO A 214 26.07 10.24 -4.44
C PRO A 214 27.10 9.56 -5.35
N PRO A 215 28.41 9.60 -5.03
CA PRO A 215 29.47 9.11 -5.88
C PRO A 215 29.38 7.63 -6.24
N ASN A 216 28.57 6.87 -5.53
CA ASN A 216 28.27 5.46 -5.77
C ASN A 216 26.84 5.20 -6.22
N HIS A 217 26.14 6.22 -6.72
CA HIS A 217 24.87 5.98 -7.41
C HIS A 217 25.19 5.18 -8.66
N PRO A 218 24.80 3.92 -8.78
CA PRO A 218 25.14 3.13 -9.96
C PRO A 218 24.27 3.64 -11.12
N THR A 219 24.76 4.67 -11.82
CA THR A 219 24.25 5.03 -13.16
C THR A 219 24.37 3.85 -14.12
N GLY A 220 24.99 2.76 -13.68
CA GLY A 220 25.19 1.51 -14.40
C GLY A 220 24.52 0.28 -13.81
N ALA A 221 23.61 0.39 -12.85
CA ALA A 221 22.89 -0.77 -12.28
C ALA A 221 22.09 -1.57 -13.33
N TYR A 222 21.86 -0.99 -14.49
CA TYR A 222 21.25 -1.67 -15.65
C TYR A 222 22.26 -2.27 -16.64
N ALA A 223 23.55 -2.04 -16.46
CA ALA A 223 24.61 -2.52 -17.35
C ALA A 223 25.35 -3.77 -16.81
N GLY A 224 24.69 -4.60 -16.02
CA GLY A 224 25.24 -5.87 -15.54
C GLY A 224 26.29 -5.75 -14.42
N GLY A 225 26.42 -4.57 -13.81
CA GLY A 225 27.17 -4.40 -12.57
C GLY A 225 26.35 -4.86 -11.37
N ASP A 226 27.02 -5.32 -10.32
CA ASP A 226 26.41 -5.68 -9.04
C ASP A 226 25.39 -4.58 -8.64
N PRO A 227 24.10 -4.89 -8.50
CA PRO A 227 23.10 -3.94 -8.07
C PRO A 227 23.28 -3.56 -6.60
N GLY A 228 24.53 -3.50 -6.17
CA GLY A 228 24.90 -3.14 -4.84
C GLY A 228 24.19 -1.87 -4.44
N ASN A 229 23.06 -2.04 -3.87
CA ASN A 229 22.55 -1.31 -2.77
C ASN A 229 21.23 -0.57 -2.81
N MET A 230 20.57 -0.25 -3.92
CA MET A 230 19.40 0.64 -3.77
C MET A 230 18.12 0.22 -4.55
N SER A 231 18.23 -0.64 -5.55
CA SER A 231 17.05 -1.08 -6.32
C SER A 231 16.20 -2.06 -5.52
N GLY A 232 14.90 -1.80 -5.43
CA GLY A 232 13.94 -2.65 -4.72
C GLY A 232 13.89 -2.46 -3.20
N LEU A 233 14.59 -1.46 -2.66
CA LEU A 233 14.58 -1.16 -1.22
C LEU A 233 13.49 -0.18 -0.81
N ASN A 234 12.77 0.38 -1.78
CA ASN A 234 11.81 1.45 -1.57
C ASN A 234 10.48 1.07 -2.21
N THR A 235 9.40 1.43 -1.57
CA THR A 235 8.07 1.05 -2.07
C THR A 235 6.99 1.80 -1.30
N THR A 236 6.06 2.42 -1.99
CA THR A 236 4.81 2.86 -1.41
C THR A 236 3.71 1.93 -1.91
N ILE A 237 3.09 1.19 -1.00
CA ILE A 237 1.99 0.29 -1.33
C ILE A 237 0.69 0.78 -0.70
N GLY A 238 -0.42 0.68 -1.45
CA GLY A 238 -1.67 1.23 -0.98
C GLY A 238 -2.92 0.56 -1.50
N ILE A 239 -4.02 0.94 -0.89
CA ILE A 239 -5.37 0.50 -1.24
C ILE A 239 -6.27 1.72 -1.29
N VAL A 240 -7.05 1.87 -2.36
CA VAL A 240 -8.12 2.87 -2.48
C VAL A 240 -9.44 2.13 -2.64
N GLY A 241 -10.41 2.42 -1.80
CA GLY A 241 -11.70 1.75 -1.81
C GLY A 241 -12.87 2.73 -1.93
N THR A 242 -14.01 2.20 -2.37
CA THR A 242 -15.30 2.90 -2.35
C THR A 242 -16.44 1.92 -2.07
N ASN A 243 -17.54 2.42 -1.51
CA ASN A 243 -18.78 1.65 -1.47
C ASN A 243 -19.56 1.70 -2.79
N ALA A 244 -19.11 2.43 -3.79
CA ALA A 244 -19.77 2.49 -5.08
C ALA A 244 -19.61 1.19 -5.89
N THR A 245 -20.58 0.96 -6.78
CA THR A 245 -20.49 -0.11 -7.79
C THR A 245 -19.45 0.26 -8.85
N LEU A 246 -18.47 -0.62 -9.07
CA LEU A 246 -17.43 -0.46 -10.08
C LEU A 246 -17.40 -1.66 -11.02
N THR A 247 -17.00 -1.45 -12.27
CA THR A 247 -16.46 -2.52 -13.13
C THR A 247 -14.99 -2.75 -12.82
N LYS A 248 -14.40 -3.85 -13.33
CA LYS A 248 -12.94 -4.08 -13.17
C LYS A 248 -12.10 -2.99 -13.83
N GLU A 249 -12.51 -2.49 -14.99
CA GLU A 249 -11.86 -1.35 -15.67
C GLU A 249 -11.87 -0.11 -14.79
N GLN A 250 -13.01 0.16 -14.16
CA GLN A 250 -13.16 1.29 -13.23
C GLN A 250 -12.32 1.10 -11.96
N ALA A 251 -12.24 -0.11 -11.42
CA ALA A 251 -11.38 -0.40 -10.27
C ALA A 251 -9.88 -0.23 -10.62
N ASN A 252 -9.44 -0.69 -11.80
CA ASN A 252 -8.06 -0.44 -12.26
C ASN A 252 -7.81 1.07 -12.46
N LYS A 253 -8.79 1.82 -13.00
CA LYS A 253 -8.65 3.28 -13.13
C LYS A 253 -8.59 3.98 -11.76
N LEU A 254 -9.35 3.51 -10.78
CA LEU A 254 -9.29 4.05 -9.42
C LEU A 254 -7.92 3.74 -8.76
N ALA A 255 -7.34 2.57 -8.99
CA ALA A 255 -5.98 2.24 -8.56
C ALA A 255 -4.94 3.19 -9.18
N SER A 256 -5.10 3.50 -10.46
CA SER A 256 -4.26 4.51 -11.17
C SER A 256 -4.36 5.91 -10.53
N MET A 257 -5.54 6.33 -10.07
CA MET A 257 -5.70 7.60 -9.34
C MET A 257 -5.03 7.57 -7.96
N GLY A 258 -4.97 6.40 -7.31
CA GLY A 258 -4.18 6.23 -6.09
C GLY A 258 -2.68 6.48 -6.31
N GLN A 259 -2.13 6.11 -7.47
CA GLN A 259 -0.75 6.44 -7.85
C GLN A 259 -0.54 7.94 -8.03
N ASP A 260 -1.55 8.66 -8.54
CA ASP A 260 -1.48 10.12 -8.62
C ASP A 260 -1.40 10.73 -7.21
N GLY A 261 -2.09 10.16 -6.21
CA GLY A 261 -1.94 10.54 -4.80
C GLY A 261 -0.51 10.34 -4.27
N ILE A 262 0.19 9.28 -4.68
CA ILE A 262 1.62 9.11 -4.38
C ILE A 262 2.43 10.23 -5.02
N ALA A 263 2.23 10.51 -6.31
CA ALA A 263 2.97 11.55 -7.04
C ALA A 263 2.70 12.97 -6.50
N MET A 264 1.54 13.23 -5.91
CA MET A 264 1.22 14.49 -5.25
C MET A 264 2.01 14.72 -3.96
N THR A 265 2.41 13.65 -3.27
CA THR A 265 2.96 13.70 -1.91
C THR A 265 4.39 13.22 -1.79
N VAL A 266 4.85 12.31 -2.62
CA VAL A 266 6.19 11.71 -2.58
C VAL A 266 7.06 12.30 -3.70
N ARG A 267 8.27 12.81 -3.36
CA ARG A 267 9.17 13.46 -4.34
C ARG A 267 10.62 12.99 -4.16
N PRO A 268 11.19 12.28 -5.17
CA PRO A 268 10.54 11.72 -6.35
C PRO A 268 9.70 10.47 -6.00
N ALA A 269 8.75 10.11 -6.86
CA ALA A 269 7.97 8.87 -6.81
C ALA A 269 8.18 8.05 -8.09
N HIS A 270 7.82 6.76 -8.05
CA HIS A 270 7.83 5.85 -9.21
C HIS A 270 9.20 5.76 -9.89
N THR A 271 10.26 5.84 -9.10
CA THR A 271 11.62 5.75 -9.63
C THR A 271 11.98 4.30 -9.94
N MET A 272 13.16 4.10 -10.55
CA MET A 272 13.71 2.75 -10.76
C MET A 272 14.02 2.02 -9.46
N PHE A 273 13.98 2.71 -8.32
CA PHE A 273 14.24 2.17 -6.99
C PHE A 273 12.97 1.77 -6.24
N ASP A 274 11.79 2.19 -6.71
CA ASP A 274 10.51 2.00 -6.04
C ASP A 274 9.77 0.77 -6.59
N GLY A 275 8.97 0.14 -5.74
CA GLY A 275 8.06 -0.96 -6.10
C GLY A 275 6.58 -0.55 -5.99
N ASP A 276 6.27 0.72 -6.21
CA ASP A 276 4.98 1.34 -5.94
C ASP A 276 3.81 0.58 -6.57
N THR A 277 2.88 0.14 -5.74
CA THR A 277 1.73 -0.67 -6.12
C THR A 277 0.49 -0.19 -5.38
N VAL A 278 -0.59 0.06 -6.11
CA VAL A 278 -1.89 0.45 -5.54
C VAL A 278 -2.96 -0.52 -6.00
N PHE A 279 -3.68 -1.10 -5.03
CA PHE A 279 -4.92 -1.81 -5.27
C PHE A 279 -6.11 -0.86 -5.16
N ALA A 280 -7.21 -1.19 -5.84
CA ALA A 280 -8.48 -0.53 -5.57
C ALA A 280 -9.63 -1.53 -5.54
N PHE A 281 -10.74 -1.16 -4.86
CA PHE A 281 -11.94 -1.97 -4.80
C PHE A 281 -13.21 -1.15 -4.75
N GLY A 282 -14.34 -1.78 -5.16
CA GLY A 282 -15.69 -1.26 -4.99
C GLY A 282 -16.60 -2.32 -4.40
N THR A 283 -17.31 -2.00 -3.28
CA THR A 283 -18.19 -2.97 -2.60
C THR A 283 -19.58 -3.06 -3.22
N GLY A 284 -19.98 -2.12 -4.09
CA GLY A 284 -21.25 -2.17 -4.82
C GLY A 284 -22.48 -1.73 -4.03
N ALA A 285 -22.32 -1.11 -2.86
CA ALA A 285 -23.43 -0.69 -1.99
C ALA A 285 -24.05 0.66 -2.36
N ALA A 286 -23.42 1.45 -3.22
CA ALA A 286 -23.88 2.78 -3.63
C ALA A 286 -23.64 3.03 -5.12
N SER A 287 -24.27 4.09 -5.63
CA SER A 287 -24.03 4.62 -6.98
C SER A 287 -23.62 6.08 -6.89
N GLY A 288 -22.64 6.49 -7.69
CA GLY A 288 -22.13 7.88 -7.70
C GLY A 288 -21.47 8.26 -9.00
N ASP A 289 -21.15 9.54 -9.14
CA ASP A 289 -20.38 10.04 -10.27
C ASP A 289 -18.95 9.48 -10.23
N PHE A 290 -18.55 8.79 -11.29
CA PHE A 290 -17.26 8.12 -11.33
C PHE A 290 -16.09 9.11 -11.39
N SER A 291 -16.27 10.28 -12.00
CA SER A 291 -15.23 11.31 -12.03
C SER A 291 -14.96 11.90 -10.63
N ALA A 292 -16.04 12.08 -9.84
CA ALA A 292 -15.92 12.51 -8.45
C ALA A 292 -15.23 11.42 -7.59
N ILE A 293 -15.55 10.14 -7.81
CA ILE A 293 -14.90 9.02 -7.12
C ILE A 293 -13.39 8.97 -7.46
N LEU A 294 -13.01 9.18 -8.73
CA LEU A 294 -11.62 9.22 -9.14
C LEU A 294 -10.85 10.36 -8.49
N ALA A 295 -11.40 11.58 -8.50
CA ALA A 295 -10.79 12.74 -7.86
C ALA A 295 -10.63 12.54 -6.34
N ALA A 296 -11.68 12.03 -5.68
CA ALA A 296 -11.63 11.71 -4.26
C ALA A 296 -10.64 10.57 -3.96
N GLY A 297 -10.43 9.63 -4.89
CA GLY A 297 -9.45 8.54 -4.76
C GLY A 297 -8.03 9.06 -4.69
N ALA A 298 -7.63 9.96 -5.58
CA ALA A 298 -6.31 10.60 -5.55
C ALA A 298 -6.12 11.44 -4.28
N GLU A 299 -7.12 12.22 -3.90
CA GLU A 299 -7.08 13.06 -2.70
C GLU A 299 -7.03 12.22 -1.41
N ALA A 300 -7.84 11.14 -1.29
CA ALA A 300 -7.80 10.25 -0.14
C ALA A 300 -6.45 9.53 -0.02
N ALA A 301 -5.85 9.13 -1.15
CA ALA A 301 -4.51 8.56 -1.18
C ALA A 301 -3.46 9.56 -0.67
N ALA A 302 -3.49 10.81 -1.15
CA ALA A 302 -2.58 11.86 -0.70
C ALA A 302 -2.71 12.11 0.82
N ARG A 303 -3.94 12.18 1.33
CA ARG A 303 -4.20 12.34 2.78
C ARG A 303 -3.70 11.16 3.61
N ALA A 304 -3.94 9.93 3.14
CA ALA A 304 -3.48 8.72 3.82
C ALA A 304 -1.94 8.68 3.89
N ILE A 305 -1.24 9.05 2.81
CA ILE A 305 0.23 9.12 2.78
C ILE A 305 0.77 10.16 3.77
N VAL A 306 0.15 11.35 3.84
CA VAL A 306 0.51 12.36 4.83
C VAL A 306 0.27 11.85 6.26
N ASN A 307 -0.88 11.20 6.52
CA ASN A 307 -1.19 10.61 7.82
C ASN A 307 -0.18 9.53 8.24
N ALA A 308 0.35 8.76 7.26
CA ALA A 308 1.33 7.70 7.52
C ALA A 308 2.63 8.21 8.17
N VAL A 309 2.97 9.48 8.01
CA VAL A 309 4.21 10.09 8.54
C VAL A 309 3.96 11.23 9.54
N SER A 310 2.69 11.58 9.81
CA SER A 310 2.33 12.72 10.67
C SER A 310 2.19 12.37 12.16
N TYR A 311 2.53 11.15 12.56
CA TYR A 311 2.50 10.70 13.97
C TYR A 311 3.80 10.99 14.72
N LEU A 312 4.79 11.56 14.04
CA LEU A 312 6.13 11.85 14.54
C LEU A 312 6.17 13.15 15.34
#